data_5ed29a673db68d169331b2f4432c4a6a
#
_entry.id   5ed29a673db68d169331b2f4432c4a6a
#
_cell.length_a   1.000
_cell.length_b   1.000
_cell.length_c   1.000
_cell.angle_alpha   90.00
_cell.angle_beta   90.00
_cell.angle_gamma   90.00
#
_symmetry.space_group_name_H-M   'P 1'
#
loop_
_entity.id
_entity.type
_entity.pdbx_description
1 polymer ?
#
loop_
_entity_poly.entity_id
_entity_poly.type
_entity_poly.pdbx_seq_one_letter_code
_entity_poly.pdbx_strand_id
1 'polypeptide(L)'
;MPNLESLHACNPSFSIYSQNNDQEDANYYIDLASGRGEDVVKKLRRAIALSPNKPTYQLLSGHIGSGKTTELLRLKASLETQGFAVIYAAADAYLKIDDIGLTELGLVILHLILQQIESKEDSLSLAYLPNAIAEIEQSMRISTSKRTCTYGQRIQKILQVLQANVQHRRQLHHYLEPRLKKLLLASGDEVVAIEVERLKQLGKKGLVILVDNLDRLSMEQVEVIFGEDGKYLRQFHCHMIYTLPMRAIAHLDITTDRKTDDKQSKNNAPIVLPSLSLCDRDKGINSENLNLLRQVVLARMLPQVEPEHRLEQVIEQIAGQIKSFDRLETLDLLCRSSYGDLPYLLSLLYGCLQRQELPIDLETLNQVLQIDYAVRLSTITESDRQSLQKCLSNPDTLTSHELMFDVINLSRRRLLFKHHDAQGYWFSSPFVKSA
;
A
#
# COMPACT_ATOMS: atom_id res chain seq x y z
N MET A 1 19.09 28.72 -6.37
CA MET A 1 19.09 27.31 -6.79
C MET A 1 17.99 26.64 -5.99
N PRO A 2 17.10 25.83 -6.58
CA PRO A 2 16.32 24.93 -5.77
C PRO A 2 17.34 24.12 -4.99
N ASN A 3 17.24 24.14 -3.68
CA ASN A 3 18.17 23.47 -2.80
C ASN A 3 18.13 21.98 -3.16
N LEU A 4 19.27 21.30 -3.28
CA LEU A 4 19.30 19.85 -3.51
C LEU A 4 18.40 19.11 -2.51
N GLU A 5 18.22 19.66 -1.32
CA GLU A 5 17.26 19.18 -0.33
C GLU A 5 15.81 19.24 -0.80
N SER A 6 15.41 20.23 -1.62
CA SER A 6 14.06 20.32 -2.16
C SER A 6 13.75 19.27 -3.24
N LEU A 7 14.79 18.73 -3.87
CA LEU A 7 14.65 17.69 -4.90
C LEU A 7 14.65 16.26 -4.34
N HIS A 8 14.88 16.08 -3.03
CA HIS A 8 14.83 14.74 -2.40
C HIS A 8 13.44 14.10 -2.55
N ALA A 9 12.39 14.90 -2.59
CA ALA A 9 11.01 14.46 -2.82
C ALA A 9 10.77 13.87 -4.22
N CYS A 10 11.66 14.13 -5.19
CA CYS A 10 11.63 13.50 -6.51
C CYS A 10 12.16 12.06 -6.49
N ASN A 11 12.82 11.61 -5.41
CA ASN A 11 13.24 10.23 -5.28
C ASN A 11 12.01 9.30 -5.24
N PRO A 12 11.96 8.24 -6.06
CA PRO A 12 10.85 7.28 -6.08
C PRO A 12 10.56 6.62 -4.73
N SER A 13 11.55 6.57 -3.84
CA SER A 13 11.40 6.02 -2.48
C SER A 13 10.87 7.02 -1.46
N PHE A 14 10.68 8.28 -1.84
CA PHE A 14 10.16 9.30 -0.94
C PHE A 14 8.69 9.03 -0.58
N SER A 15 8.40 8.95 0.71
CA SER A 15 7.02 8.83 1.22
C SER A 15 6.42 10.21 1.42
N ILE A 16 5.24 10.45 0.84
CA ILE A 16 4.51 11.73 0.99
C ILE A 16 4.01 11.93 2.43
N TYR A 17 3.67 10.84 3.11
CA TYR A 17 3.24 10.88 4.49
C TYR A 17 4.29 10.22 5.36
N SER A 18 4.92 10.99 6.26
CA SER A 18 5.66 10.42 7.36
C SER A 18 4.70 9.91 8.44
N GLN A 19 5.16 8.99 9.28
CA GLN A 19 4.35 8.52 10.41
C GLN A 19 4.03 9.64 11.41
N ASN A 20 4.73 10.77 11.32
CA ASN A 20 4.69 11.88 12.28
C ASN A 20 3.74 13.03 11.91
N ASN A 21 2.99 12.94 10.81
CA ASN A 21 1.92 13.90 10.43
C ASN A 21 2.38 15.36 10.21
N ASP A 22 3.55 15.58 9.63
CA ASP A 22 4.04 16.93 9.37
C ASP A 22 3.23 17.59 8.22
N GLN A 23 2.81 18.83 8.43
CA GLN A 23 2.04 19.63 7.45
C GLN A 23 2.79 19.84 6.13
N GLU A 24 4.11 19.76 6.14
CA GLU A 24 4.95 19.88 4.94
C GLU A 24 4.68 18.78 3.91
N ASP A 25 4.32 17.57 4.37
CA ASP A 25 4.02 16.44 3.49
C ASP A 25 2.73 16.64 2.68
N ALA A 26 1.79 17.44 3.16
CA ALA A 26 0.54 17.73 2.45
C ALA A 26 0.75 18.47 1.12
N ASN A 27 1.82 19.27 1.01
CA ASN A 27 2.14 20.03 -0.20
C ASN A 27 2.58 19.14 -1.39
N TYR A 28 3.01 17.91 -1.11
CA TYR A 28 3.38 16.95 -2.15
C TYR A 28 2.21 16.09 -2.63
N TYR A 29 1.09 16.09 -1.89
CA TYR A 29 -0.05 15.24 -2.22
C TYR A 29 -0.91 15.87 -3.32
N ILE A 30 -1.23 15.08 -4.34
CA ILE A 30 -2.21 15.40 -5.37
C ILE A 30 -3.33 14.37 -5.31
N ASP A 31 -4.58 14.83 -5.21
CA ASP A 31 -5.75 13.95 -5.23
C ASP A 31 -5.99 13.40 -6.63
N LEU A 32 -5.82 12.10 -6.78
CA LEU A 32 -5.98 11.40 -8.07
C LEU A 32 -7.33 10.69 -8.19
N ALA A 33 -8.26 10.90 -7.25
CA ALA A 33 -9.53 10.18 -7.23
C ALA A 33 -10.38 10.42 -8.49
N SER A 34 -10.39 11.66 -9.01
CA SER A 34 -11.11 11.97 -10.26
C SER A 34 -10.58 11.19 -11.46
N GLY A 35 -9.26 11.13 -11.62
CA GLY A 35 -8.63 10.42 -12.72
C GLY A 35 -8.67 8.89 -12.59
N ARG A 36 -8.85 8.38 -11.36
CA ARG A 36 -9.03 6.95 -11.07
C ARG A 36 -10.47 6.48 -11.21
N GLY A 37 -11.43 7.41 -11.33
CA GLY A 37 -12.85 7.11 -11.41
C GLY A 37 -13.51 6.68 -10.08
N GLU A 38 -12.73 6.53 -9.00
CA GLU A 38 -13.22 6.16 -7.67
C GLU A 38 -12.36 6.78 -6.56
N ASP A 39 -13.01 7.37 -5.56
CA ASP A 39 -12.37 7.78 -4.30
C ASP A 39 -12.41 6.62 -3.30
N VAL A 40 -11.32 5.84 -3.29
CA VAL A 40 -11.16 4.66 -2.44
C VAL A 40 -11.16 5.04 -0.95
N VAL A 41 -10.55 6.16 -0.58
CA VAL A 41 -10.54 6.65 0.81
C VAL A 41 -11.94 6.98 1.29
N LYS A 42 -12.72 7.67 0.46
CA LYS A 42 -14.13 7.97 0.77
C LYS A 42 -14.95 6.70 0.93
N LYS A 43 -14.73 5.67 0.10
CA LYS A 43 -15.42 4.38 0.18
C LYS A 43 -15.08 3.64 1.47
N LEU A 44 -13.79 3.49 1.79
CA LEU A 44 -13.31 2.85 3.03
C LEU A 44 -13.83 3.57 4.27
N ARG A 45 -13.71 4.91 4.30
CA ARG A 45 -14.19 5.75 5.37
C ARG A 45 -15.70 5.61 5.61
N ARG A 46 -16.49 5.62 4.54
CA ARG A 46 -17.97 5.45 4.65
C ARG A 46 -18.35 4.10 5.19
N ALA A 47 -17.68 3.03 4.79
CA ALA A 47 -17.94 1.69 5.32
C ALA A 47 -17.73 1.63 6.84
N ILE A 48 -16.67 2.28 7.36
CA ILE A 48 -16.41 2.39 8.81
C ILE A 48 -17.48 3.26 9.47
N ALA A 49 -17.72 4.47 8.95
CA ALA A 49 -18.66 5.43 9.55
C ALA A 49 -20.10 4.93 9.60
N LEU A 50 -20.52 4.10 8.64
CA LEU A 50 -21.86 3.49 8.61
C LEU A 50 -21.98 2.26 9.54
N SER A 51 -20.89 1.83 10.17
CA SER A 51 -20.85 0.66 11.04
C SER A 51 -20.25 0.96 12.42
N PRO A 52 -20.70 1.99 13.14
CA PRO A 52 -20.02 2.49 14.34
C PRO A 52 -19.99 1.49 15.49
N ASN A 53 -20.96 0.58 15.55
CA ASN A 53 -21.10 -0.45 16.60
C ASN A 53 -20.76 -1.85 16.11
N LYS A 54 -20.34 -2.00 14.87
CA LYS A 54 -20.04 -3.30 14.27
C LYS A 54 -18.70 -3.23 13.54
N PRO A 55 -17.70 -3.99 14.02
CA PRO A 55 -16.41 -4.06 13.37
C PRO A 55 -16.52 -4.37 11.88
N THR A 56 -15.74 -3.69 11.05
CA THR A 56 -15.64 -3.95 9.61
C THR A 56 -14.28 -4.58 9.31
N TYR A 57 -14.29 -5.54 8.41
CA TYR A 57 -13.11 -6.17 7.84
C TYR A 57 -13.04 -5.81 6.36
N GLN A 58 -12.00 -5.11 5.94
CA GLN A 58 -11.87 -4.64 4.58
C GLN A 58 -10.50 -5.01 4.02
N LEU A 59 -10.46 -5.26 2.74
CA LEU A 59 -9.25 -5.63 2.01
C LEU A 59 -9.00 -4.58 0.92
N LEU A 60 -7.79 -4.00 0.92
CA LEU A 60 -7.36 -3.03 -0.06
C LEU A 60 -6.29 -3.65 -0.96
N SER A 61 -6.51 -3.64 -2.25
CA SER A 61 -5.56 -4.12 -3.23
C SER A 61 -5.23 -3.06 -4.28
N GLY A 62 -4.19 -3.29 -5.06
CA GLY A 62 -3.73 -2.41 -6.13
C GLY A 62 -2.32 -2.76 -6.55
N HIS A 63 -1.90 -2.29 -7.71
CA HIS A 63 -0.54 -2.51 -8.18
C HIS A 63 0.50 -1.98 -7.18
N ILE A 64 1.70 -2.59 -7.16
CA ILE A 64 2.82 -2.08 -6.37
C ILE A 64 3.12 -0.66 -6.86
N GLY A 65 3.19 0.29 -5.90
CA GLY A 65 3.41 1.70 -6.22
C GLY A 65 2.16 2.49 -6.64
N SER A 66 0.97 1.89 -6.65
CA SER A 66 -0.28 2.62 -6.95
C SER A 66 -0.65 3.70 -5.92
N GLY A 67 0.09 3.79 -4.81
CA GLY A 67 -0.15 4.76 -3.74
C GLY A 67 -1.01 4.24 -2.59
N LYS A 68 -1.15 2.91 -2.39
CA LYS A 68 -1.93 2.32 -1.29
C LYS A 68 -1.55 2.89 0.07
N THR A 69 -0.26 2.94 0.37
CA THR A 69 0.27 3.52 1.61
C THR A 69 -0.15 4.98 1.79
N THR A 70 -0.01 5.78 0.73
CA THR A 70 -0.43 7.18 0.72
C THR A 70 -1.92 7.34 1.04
N GLU A 71 -2.77 6.53 0.39
CA GLU A 71 -4.21 6.59 0.61
C GLU A 71 -4.61 6.04 1.99
N LEU A 72 -3.90 5.04 2.53
CA LEU A 72 -4.14 4.57 3.91
C LEU A 72 -3.76 5.62 4.95
N LEU A 73 -2.66 6.35 4.77
CA LEU A 73 -2.26 7.41 5.68
C LEU A 73 -3.20 8.62 5.58
N ARG A 74 -3.70 8.95 4.38
CA ARG A 74 -4.78 9.92 4.17
C ARG A 74 -6.08 9.48 4.86
N LEU A 75 -6.43 8.19 4.76
CA LEU A 75 -7.57 7.61 5.46
C LEU A 75 -7.40 7.74 6.98
N LYS A 76 -6.20 7.44 7.51
CA LYS A 76 -5.87 7.60 8.93
C LYS A 76 -6.18 9.03 9.38
N ALA A 77 -5.60 10.04 8.75
CA ALA A 77 -5.84 11.44 9.08
C ALA A 77 -7.34 11.80 9.04
N SER A 78 -8.04 11.34 8.00
CA SER A 78 -9.49 11.60 7.85
C SER A 78 -10.35 10.90 8.91
N LEU A 79 -9.99 9.72 9.38
CA LEU A 79 -10.70 9.01 10.46
C LEU A 79 -10.42 9.64 11.83
N GLU A 80 -9.19 10.06 12.07
CA GLU A 80 -8.79 10.74 13.31
C GLU A 80 -9.56 12.08 13.48
N THR A 81 -9.74 12.84 12.40
CA THR A 81 -10.56 14.05 12.42
C THR A 81 -12.04 13.76 12.68
N GLN A 82 -12.52 12.56 12.33
CA GLN A 82 -13.89 12.11 12.63
C GLN A 82 -14.05 11.55 14.05
N GLY A 83 -12.97 11.50 14.84
CA GLY A 83 -12.99 11.05 16.22
C GLY A 83 -12.74 9.56 16.41
N PHE A 84 -12.24 8.83 15.43
CA PHE A 84 -11.71 7.47 15.62
C PHE A 84 -10.28 7.51 16.18
N ALA A 85 -9.87 6.45 16.86
CA ALA A 85 -8.47 6.16 17.11
C ALA A 85 -7.96 5.26 15.99
N VAL A 86 -6.81 5.59 15.39
CA VAL A 86 -6.30 4.84 14.25
C VAL A 86 -4.87 4.37 14.51
N ILE A 87 -4.65 3.06 14.40
CA ILE A 87 -3.32 2.44 14.42
C ILE A 87 -2.92 2.09 13.00
N TYR A 88 -1.75 2.58 12.57
CA TYR A 88 -1.14 2.19 11.30
C TYR A 88 0.04 1.25 11.56
N ALA A 89 0.01 0.10 10.90
CA ALA A 89 1.00 -0.96 11.00
C ALA A 89 1.61 -1.26 9.63
N ALA A 90 2.85 -0.82 9.41
CA ALA A 90 3.65 -1.30 8.29
C ALA A 90 4.23 -2.67 8.65
N ALA A 91 3.71 -3.76 8.08
CA ALA A 91 4.09 -5.11 8.46
C ALA A 91 5.59 -5.40 8.26
N ASP A 92 6.19 -4.85 7.22
CA ASP A 92 7.61 -5.00 6.88
C ASP A 92 8.56 -4.26 7.85
N ALA A 93 8.06 -3.33 8.65
CA ALA A 93 8.85 -2.71 9.71
C ALA A 93 9.15 -3.67 10.89
N TYR A 94 8.30 -4.67 11.08
CA TYR A 94 8.37 -5.62 12.19
C TYR A 94 8.78 -7.02 11.77
N LEU A 95 8.54 -7.39 10.50
CA LEU A 95 8.67 -8.76 10.01
C LEU A 95 9.31 -8.79 8.61
N LYS A 96 10.01 -9.87 8.32
CA LYS A 96 10.43 -10.16 6.94
C LYS A 96 9.22 -10.67 6.17
N ILE A 97 8.91 -10.06 5.05
CA ILE A 97 7.72 -10.36 4.24
C ILE A 97 7.63 -11.84 3.86
N ASP A 98 8.75 -12.45 3.47
CA ASP A 98 8.79 -13.87 3.05
C ASP A 98 8.43 -14.86 4.17
N ASP A 99 8.44 -14.40 5.40
CA ASP A 99 8.28 -15.24 6.59
C ASP A 99 7.03 -14.88 7.42
N ILE A 100 6.16 -14.00 6.92
CA ILE A 100 4.95 -13.59 7.63
C ILE A 100 3.92 -14.72 7.59
N GLY A 101 3.45 -15.12 8.80
CA GLY A 101 2.28 -15.95 9.02
C GLY A 101 1.22 -15.21 9.84
N LEU A 102 0.10 -15.90 10.12
CA LEU A 102 -0.98 -15.33 10.93
C LEU A 102 -0.53 -14.98 12.36
N THR A 103 0.31 -15.83 12.94
CA THR A 103 0.80 -15.66 14.32
C THR A 103 1.65 -14.41 14.45
N GLU A 104 2.60 -14.21 13.53
CA GLU A 104 3.46 -13.04 13.51
C GLU A 104 2.65 -11.76 13.29
N LEU A 105 1.69 -11.80 12.38
CA LEU A 105 0.80 -10.68 12.12
C LEU A 105 -0.03 -10.33 13.36
N GLY A 106 -0.56 -11.32 14.06
CA GLY A 106 -1.27 -11.15 15.34
C GLY A 106 -0.39 -10.51 16.42
N LEU A 107 0.87 -10.94 16.53
CA LEU A 107 1.82 -10.36 17.48
C LEU A 107 2.13 -8.88 17.17
N VAL A 108 2.25 -8.52 15.89
CA VAL A 108 2.45 -7.11 15.49
C VAL A 108 1.25 -6.26 15.89
N ILE A 109 0.04 -6.73 15.61
CA ILE A 109 -1.20 -6.02 15.96
C ILE A 109 -1.28 -5.82 17.48
N LEU A 110 -1.07 -6.89 18.27
CA LEU A 110 -1.06 -6.83 19.73
C LEU A 110 -0.01 -5.86 20.27
N HIS A 111 1.21 -5.92 19.73
CA HIS A 111 2.28 -5.01 20.11
C HIS A 111 1.88 -3.54 19.96
N LEU A 112 1.30 -3.19 18.82
CA LEU A 112 0.90 -1.81 18.51
C LEU A 112 -0.25 -1.31 19.38
N ILE A 113 -1.23 -2.17 19.68
CA ILE A 113 -2.32 -1.81 20.60
C ILE A 113 -1.76 -1.59 22.01
N LEU A 114 -0.93 -2.52 22.50
CA LEU A 114 -0.33 -2.43 23.81
C LEU A 114 0.56 -1.19 23.99
N GLN A 115 1.31 -0.80 22.97
CA GLN A 115 2.08 0.44 23.01
C GLN A 115 1.20 1.68 23.30
N GLN A 116 -0.03 1.71 22.78
CA GLN A 116 -0.95 2.83 23.04
C GLN A 116 -1.54 2.79 24.44
N ILE A 117 -1.79 1.58 24.98
CA ILE A 117 -2.37 1.40 26.32
C ILE A 117 -1.31 1.63 27.40
N GLU A 118 -0.18 0.91 27.30
CA GLU A 118 0.87 0.89 28.33
C GLU A 118 1.60 2.23 28.50
N SER A 119 1.58 3.07 27.47
CA SER A 119 2.12 4.44 27.58
C SER A 119 1.30 5.34 28.51
N LYS A 120 0.11 4.90 28.95
CA LYS A 120 -0.88 5.71 29.67
C LYS A 120 -1.38 5.09 30.99
N GLU A 121 -1.10 3.80 31.22
CA GLU A 121 -1.56 3.06 32.39
C GLU A 121 -0.48 2.10 32.91
N ASP A 122 -0.24 2.16 34.23
CA ASP A 122 0.86 1.40 34.88
C ASP A 122 0.59 -0.09 35.11
N SER A 123 -0.66 -0.58 34.99
CA SER A 123 -0.97 -2.00 35.20
C SER A 123 -2.21 -2.47 34.42
N LEU A 124 -1.97 -3.35 33.44
CA LEU A 124 -3.02 -4.08 32.73
C LEU A 124 -3.25 -5.45 33.40
N SER A 125 -4.50 -5.70 33.80
CA SER A 125 -4.91 -7.03 34.28
C SER A 125 -5.40 -7.86 33.12
N LEU A 126 -4.50 -8.65 32.52
CA LEU A 126 -4.75 -9.52 31.37
C LEU A 126 -4.68 -10.98 31.82
N ALA A 127 -5.65 -11.80 31.38
CA ALA A 127 -5.73 -13.21 31.74
C ALA A 127 -5.02 -14.13 30.74
N TYR A 128 -5.21 -13.88 29.45
CA TYR A 128 -4.74 -14.77 28.37
C TYR A 128 -3.36 -14.39 27.83
N LEU A 129 -3.11 -13.11 27.61
CA LEU A 129 -1.87 -12.61 27.00
C LEU A 129 -0.60 -13.00 27.79
N PRO A 130 -0.57 -12.91 29.14
CA PRO A 130 0.61 -13.32 29.93
C PRO A 130 1.03 -14.76 29.69
N ASN A 131 0.04 -15.66 29.56
CA ASN A 131 0.27 -17.09 29.33
C ASN A 131 0.79 -17.33 27.91
N ALA A 132 0.20 -16.65 26.89
CA ALA A 132 0.66 -16.74 25.51
C ALA A 132 2.12 -16.28 25.37
N ILE A 133 2.47 -15.14 25.95
CA ILE A 133 3.85 -14.61 25.93
C ILE A 133 4.80 -15.58 26.64
N ALA A 134 4.42 -16.13 27.81
CA ALA A 134 5.25 -17.06 28.56
C ALA A 134 5.53 -18.36 27.79
N GLU A 135 4.54 -18.92 27.10
CA GLU A 135 4.73 -20.11 26.24
C GLU A 135 5.70 -19.83 25.08
N ILE A 136 5.57 -18.66 24.42
CA ILE A 136 6.46 -18.27 23.33
C ILE A 136 7.89 -18.08 23.84
N GLU A 137 8.07 -17.35 24.94
CA GLU A 137 9.38 -17.11 25.55
C GLU A 137 10.07 -18.43 25.96
N GLN A 138 9.31 -19.32 26.56
CA GLN A 138 9.82 -20.63 26.98
C GLN A 138 10.25 -21.49 25.78
N SER A 139 9.41 -21.55 24.74
CA SER A 139 9.68 -22.36 23.54
C SER A 139 10.90 -21.86 22.76
N MET A 140 11.07 -20.53 22.70
CA MET A 140 12.18 -19.89 21.99
C MET A 140 13.41 -19.67 22.88
N ARG A 141 13.35 -20.03 24.17
CA ARG A 141 14.39 -19.77 25.16
C ARG A 141 14.76 -18.27 25.24
N ILE A 142 13.75 -17.41 25.11
CA ILE A 142 13.91 -15.96 25.26
C ILE A 142 13.85 -15.65 26.76
N SER A 143 14.88 -14.97 27.26
CA SER A 143 14.88 -14.49 28.63
C SER A 143 14.45 -13.03 28.67
N THR A 144 13.26 -12.78 29.23
CA THR A 144 12.77 -11.41 29.51
C THR A 144 12.57 -11.24 31.01
N SER A 145 12.94 -10.08 31.53
CA SER A 145 12.67 -9.75 32.91
C SER A 145 11.19 -9.42 33.11
N LYS A 146 10.44 -10.33 33.73
CA LYS A 146 9.01 -10.13 34.01
C LYS A 146 8.73 -8.92 34.93
N ARG A 147 9.74 -8.41 35.64
CA ARG A 147 9.59 -7.29 36.58
C ARG A 147 9.83 -5.93 36.00
N THR A 148 10.53 -5.84 34.85
CA THR A 148 10.97 -4.58 34.27
C THR A 148 10.46 -4.31 32.87
N CYS A 149 9.84 -5.28 32.21
CA CYS A 149 9.34 -5.15 30.86
C CYS A 149 7.82 -5.21 30.81
N THR A 150 7.20 -4.28 30.08
CA THR A 150 5.78 -4.31 29.75
C THR A 150 5.46 -5.44 28.76
N TYR A 151 4.19 -5.80 28.61
CA TYR A 151 3.78 -6.82 27.62
C TYR A 151 4.16 -6.42 26.20
N GLY A 152 3.97 -5.15 25.83
CA GLY A 152 4.37 -4.61 24.53
C GLY A 152 5.87 -4.74 24.27
N GLN A 153 6.71 -4.45 25.27
CA GLN A 153 8.17 -4.63 25.17
C GLN A 153 8.58 -6.11 25.05
N ARG A 154 7.89 -7.01 25.73
CA ARG A 154 8.14 -8.45 25.63
C ARG A 154 7.79 -8.98 24.25
N ILE A 155 6.65 -8.58 23.68
CA ILE A 155 6.25 -8.93 22.31
C ILE A 155 7.25 -8.34 21.32
N GLN A 156 7.68 -7.08 21.49
CA GLN A 156 8.70 -6.48 20.63
C GLN A 156 9.99 -7.30 20.59
N LYS A 157 10.44 -7.79 21.74
CA LYS A 157 11.62 -8.64 21.81
C LYS A 157 11.41 -9.99 21.11
N ILE A 158 10.23 -10.57 21.23
CA ILE A 158 9.85 -11.79 20.49
C ILE A 158 9.93 -11.53 18.97
N LEU A 159 9.34 -10.44 18.50
CA LEU A 159 9.37 -10.07 17.09
C LEU A 159 10.80 -9.85 16.57
N GLN A 160 11.69 -9.20 17.35
CA GLN A 160 13.09 -9.05 17.01
C GLN A 160 13.82 -10.40 16.89
N VAL A 161 13.57 -11.34 17.80
CA VAL A 161 14.15 -12.69 17.75
C VAL A 161 13.63 -13.46 16.52
N LEU A 162 12.34 -13.34 16.20
CA LEU A 162 11.74 -13.93 15.01
C LEU A 162 12.34 -13.35 13.71
N GLN A 163 12.59 -12.04 13.69
CA GLN A 163 13.26 -11.40 12.56
C GLN A 163 14.68 -11.91 12.33
N ALA A 164 15.42 -12.14 13.42
CA ALA A 164 16.83 -12.50 13.36
C ALA A 164 17.06 -13.99 13.08
N ASN A 165 16.13 -14.89 13.43
CA ASN A 165 16.41 -16.33 13.48
C ASN A 165 15.34 -17.21 12.81
N VAL A 166 15.71 -17.81 11.67
CA VAL A 166 14.83 -18.72 10.90
C VAL A 166 14.42 -19.97 11.70
N GLN A 167 15.30 -20.48 12.58
CA GLN A 167 14.96 -21.67 13.38
C GLN A 167 13.85 -21.36 14.40
N HIS A 168 13.89 -20.19 15.06
CA HIS A 168 12.84 -19.80 15.98
C HIS A 168 11.51 -19.63 15.27
N ARG A 169 11.49 -19.10 14.04
CA ARG A 169 10.27 -19.05 13.23
C ARG A 169 9.70 -20.43 12.94
N ARG A 170 10.55 -21.37 12.51
CA ARG A 170 10.13 -22.76 12.28
C ARG A 170 9.59 -23.42 13.53
N GLN A 171 10.19 -23.15 14.69
CA GLN A 171 9.69 -23.62 15.97
C GLN A 171 8.33 -23.03 16.32
N LEU A 172 8.14 -21.72 16.07
CA LEU A 172 6.85 -21.06 16.26
C LEU A 172 5.77 -21.72 15.40
N HIS A 173 6.02 -21.90 14.12
CA HIS A 173 5.05 -22.51 13.20
C HIS A 173 4.77 -23.99 13.53
N HIS A 174 5.78 -24.76 13.88
CA HIS A 174 5.62 -26.21 14.06
C HIS A 174 4.99 -26.60 15.40
N TYR A 175 5.39 -25.96 16.50
CA TYR A 175 4.97 -26.33 17.85
C TYR A 175 3.86 -25.50 18.43
N LEU A 176 3.74 -24.25 18.03
CA LEU A 176 2.88 -23.28 18.70
C LEU A 176 1.64 -22.91 17.89
N GLU A 177 1.68 -23.09 16.57
CA GLU A 177 0.64 -22.57 15.69
C GLU A 177 -0.78 -23.04 16.03
N PRO A 178 -1.08 -24.32 16.29
CA PRO A 178 -2.43 -24.75 16.63
C PRO A 178 -2.92 -24.25 18.00
N ARG A 179 -2.00 -24.09 18.97
CA ARG A 179 -2.30 -23.60 20.32
C ARG A 179 -2.32 -22.08 20.38
N LEU A 180 -1.32 -21.45 19.74
CA LEU A 180 -1.18 -20.00 19.71
C LEU A 180 -2.30 -19.31 18.98
N LYS A 181 -2.86 -19.88 17.91
CA LYS A 181 -4.02 -19.31 17.22
C LYS A 181 -5.15 -19.01 18.22
N LYS A 182 -5.49 -19.96 19.10
CA LYS A 182 -6.54 -19.76 20.11
C LYS A 182 -6.13 -18.75 21.18
N LEU A 183 -4.88 -18.82 21.66
CA LEU A 183 -4.37 -17.90 22.69
C LEU A 183 -4.23 -16.47 22.16
N LEU A 184 -3.74 -16.29 20.93
CA LEU A 184 -3.64 -14.97 20.29
C LEU A 184 -5.00 -14.35 20.02
N LEU A 185 -5.99 -15.18 19.67
CA LEU A 185 -7.37 -14.71 19.51
C LEU A 185 -7.95 -14.24 20.84
N ALA A 186 -7.86 -15.07 21.88
CA ALA A 186 -8.35 -14.71 23.20
C ALA A 186 -7.62 -13.49 23.76
N SER A 187 -6.29 -13.40 23.54
CA SER A 187 -5.49 -12.24 23.92
C SER A 187 -5.83 -11.00 23.09
N GLY A 188 -6.10 -11.19 21.80
CA GLY A 188 -6.52 -10.11 20.88
C GLY A 188 -7.86 -9.53 21.31
N ASP A 189 -8.83 -10.38 21.58
CA ASP A 189 -10.16 -9.96 22.04
C ASP A 189 -10.07 -9.23 23.39
N GLU A 190 -9.27 -9.73 24.33
CA GLU A 190 -9.07 -9.12 25.65
C GLU A 190 -8.41 -7.73 25.51
N VAL A 191 -7.31 -7.61 24.78
CA VAL A 191 -6.58 -6.35 24.61
C VAL A 191 -7.38 -5.32 23.80
N VAL A 192 -8.04 -5.76 22.73
CA VAL A 192 -8.91 -4.89 21.92
C VAL A 192 -10.10 -4.40 22.73
N ALA A 193 -10.74 -5.26 23.53
CA ALA A 193 -11.87 -4.87 24.37
C ALA A 193 -11.48 -3.80 25.39
N ILE A 194 -10.33 -3.95 26.05
CA ILE A 194 -9.80 -2.95 26.99
C ILE A 194 -9.57 -1.62 26.28
N GLU A 195 -8.90 -1.63 25.12
CA GLU A 195 -8.62 -0.41 24.38
C GLU A 195 -9.89 0.28 23.86
N VAL A 196 -10.83 -0.49 23.32
CA VAL A 196 -12.11 0.05 22.86
C VAL A 196 -12.89 0.71 24.00
N GLU A 197 -12.93 0.09 25.19
CA GLU A 197 -13.59 0.68 26.34
C GLU A 197 -12.90 1.96 26.82
N ARG A 198 -11.56 1.96 26.88
CA ARG A 198 -10.77 3.14 27.19
C ARG A 198 -11.02 4.26 26.19
N LEU A 199 -11.08 3.94 24.90
CA LEU A 199 -11.35 4.92 23.83
C LEU A 199 -12.75 5.52 23.93
N LYS A 200 -13.76 4.74 24.33
CA LYS A 200 -15.12 5.25 24.59
C LYS A 200 -15.13 6.26 25.74
N GLN A 201 -14.41 5.97 26.83
CA GLN A 201 -14.27 6.88 27.97
C GLN A 201 -13.60 8.21 27.55
N LEU A 202 -12.69 8.16 26.56
CA LEU A 202 -12.07 9.36 25.96
C LEU A 202 -12.93 10.03 24.89
N GLY A 203 -14.17 9.59 24.69
CA GLY A 203 -15.10 10.16 23.70
C GLY A 203 -14.75 9.81 22.25
N LYS A 204 -13.91 8.80 22.02
CA LYS A 204 -13.60 8.31 20.67
C LYS A 204 -14.71 7.39 20.17
N LYS A 205 -14.93 7.36 18.85
CA LYS A 205 -15.98 6.55 18.20
C LYS A 205 -15.63 5.07 18.10
N GLY A 206 -14.34 4.72 18.10
CA GLY A 206 -13.87 3.34 17.99
C GLY A 206 -12.41 3.26 17.59
N LEU A 207 -11.92 2.02 17.48
CA LEU A 207 -10.57 1.69 17.05
C LEU A 207 -10.58 1.23 15.59
N VAL A 208 -9.64 1.73 14.81
CA VAL A 208 -9.36 1.30 13.43
C VAL A 208 -7.90 0.89 13.32
N ILE A 209 -7.63 -0.27 12.74
CA ILE A 209 -6.27 -0.76 12.50
C ILE A 209 -6.06 -0.92 11.00
N LEU A 210 -5.04 -0.25 10.49
CA LEU A 210 -4.62 -0.27 9.09
C LEU A 210 -3.33 -1.09 8.99
N VAL A 211 -3.37 -2.24 8.33
CA VAL A 211 -2.20 -3.10 8.16
C VAL A 211 -1.73 -3.02 6.71
N ASP A 212 -0.57 -2.41 6.52
CA ASP A 212 0.01 -2.13 5.21
C ASP A 212 1.20 -3.04 4.88
N ASN A 213 1.66 -2.98 3.61
CA ASN A 213 2.78 -3.72 3.04
C ASN A 213 2.60 -5.25 3.01
N LEU A 214 1.35 -5.75 3.12
CA LEU A 214 1.03 -7.16 2.88
C LEU A 214 0.82 -7.48 1.38
N ASP A 215 0.86 -6.48 0.51
CA ASP A 215 0.74 -6.63 -0.95
C ASP A 215 1.95 -7.30 -1.61
N ARG A 216 3.01 -7.57 -0.83
CA ARG A 216 4.21 -8.30 -1.25
C ARG A 216 4.22 -9.78 -0.87
N LEU A 217 3.20 -10.25 -0.13
CA LEU A 217 3.07 -11.65 0.26
C LEU A 217 3.04 -12.59 -0.95
N SER A 218 3.59 -13.80 -0.78
CA SER A 218 3.43 -14.89 -1.75
C SER A 218 1.97 -15.36 -1.79
N MET A 219 1.57 -16.07 -2.84
CA MET A 219 0.19 -16.59 -2.91
C MET A 219 -0.09 -17.65 -1.85
N GLU A 220 0.91 -18.46 -1.52
CA GLU A 220 0.83 -19.46 -0.44
C GLU A 220 0.56 -18.79 0.91
N GLN A 221 1.28 -17.70 1.21
CA GLN A 221 1.04 -16.93 2.44
C GLN A 221 -0.35 -16.28 2.44
N VAL A 222 -0.79 -15.75 1.31
CA VAL A 222 -2.13 -15.15 1.17
C VAL A 222 -3.21 -16.22 1.41
N GLU A 223 -3.07 -17.41 0.84
CA GLU A 223 -4.02 -18.50 1.02
C GLU A 223 -4.11 -18.96 2.47
N VAL A 224 -2.99 -19.09 3.16
CA VAL A 224 -2.96 -19.44 4.59
C VAL A 224 -3.57 -18.33 5.43
N ILE A 225 -3.10 -17.07 5.29
CA ILE A 225 -3.46 -15.97 6.19
C ILE A 225 -4.90 -15.50 5.96
N PHE A 226 -5.32 -15.35 4.71
CA PHE A 226 -6.61 -14.75 4.35
C PHE A 226 -7.66 -15.77 3.90
N GLY A 227 -7.24 -16.95 3.44
CA GLY A 227 -8.11 -18.05 3.07
C GLY A 227 -8.46 -18.92 4.28
N GLU A 228 -7.62 -19.89 4.62
CA GLU A 228 -7.89 -20.87 5.67
C GLU A 228 -8.05 -20.23 7.05
N ASP A 229 -7.16 -19.32 7.40
CA ASP A 229 -7.09 -18.64 8.69
C ASP A 229 -7.77 -17.26 8.71
N GLY A 230 -8.30 -16.80 7.59
CA GLY A 230 -8.93 -15.48 7.46
C GLY A 230 -10.08 -15.23 8.43
N LYS A 231 -10.74 -16.31 8.91
CA LYS A 231 -11.74 -16.23 9.97
C LYS A 231 -11.20 -15.61 11.25
N TYR A 232 -9.93 -15.83 11.58
CA TYR A 232 -9.29 -15.30 12.77
C TYR A 232 -9.02 -13.80 12.68
N LEU A 233 -8.65 -13.32 11.49
CA LEU A 233 -8.46 -11.88 11.24
C LEU A 233 -9.78 -11.09 11.31
N ARG A 234 -10.92 -11.75 11.06
CA ARG A 234 -12.26 -11.16 11.13
C ARG A 234 -12.82 -11.08 12.54
N GLN A 235 -12.23 -11.77 13.50
CA GLN A 235 -12.72 -11.85 14.89
C GLN A 235 -12.25 -10.68 15.76
N PHE A 236 -11.31 -9.86 15.31
CA PHE A 236 -10.95 -8.66 16.05
C PHE A 236 -12.15 -7.73 16.20
N HIS A 237 -12.50 -7.35 17.42
CA HIS A 237 -13.63 -6.48 17.71
C HIS A 237 -13.35 -5.00 17.45
N CYS A 238 -12.61 -4.69 16.40
CA CYS A 238 -12.33 -3.35 15.89
C CYS A 238 -12.37 -3.34 14.36
N HIS A 239 -12.37 -2.14 13.75
CA HIS A 239 -12.30 -2.02 12.30
C HIS A 239 -10.90 -2.38 11.80
N MET A 240 -10.83 -3.26 10.80
CA MET A 240 -9.57 -3.72 10.21
C MET A 240 -9.52 -3.47 8.72
N ILE A 241 -8.40 -2.94 8.23
CA ILE A 241 -8.10 -2.84 6.81
C ILE A 241 -6.74 -3.48 6.57
N TYR A 242 -6.66 -4.43 5.63
CA TYR A 242 -5.43 -5.10 5.22
C TYR A 242 -5.12 -4.82 3.76
N THR A 243 -3.87 -4.54 3.43
CA THR A 243 -3.44 -4.54 2.03
C THR A 243 -3.24 -5.96 1.51
N LEU A 244 -3.51 -6.18 0.22
CA LEU A 244 -3.36 -7.48 -0.44
C LEU A 244 -2.65 -7.35 -1.78
N PRO A 245 -1.90 -8.39 -2.21
CA PRO A 245 -1.40 -8.49 -3.57
C PRO A 245 -2.53 -8.46 -4.59
N MET A 246 -2.33 -7.80 -5.73
CA MET A 246 -3.33 -7.75 -6.81
C MET A 246 -3.77 -9.14 -7.29
N ARG A 247 -2.82 -10.10 -7.35
CA ARG A 247 -3.08 -11.48 -7.74
C ARG A 247 -3.98 -12.25 -6.78
N ALA A 248 -4.04 -11.82 -5.51
CA ALA A 248 -4.91 -12.44 -4.52
C ALA A 248 -6.41 -12.30 -4.85
N ILE A 249 -6.78 -11.25 -5.57
CA ILE A 249 -8.19 -11.00 -5.95
C ILE A 249 -8.77 -12.12 -6.82
N ALA A 250 -7.96 -12.68 -7.71
CA ALA A 250 -8.39 -13.77 -8.58
C ALA A 250 -8.28 -15.16 -7.93
N HIS A 251 -7.37 -15.31 -6.98
CA HIS A 251 -7.09 -16.61 -6.36
C HIS A 251 -7.99 -16.91 -5.16
N LEU A 252 -8.26 -15.87 -4.38
CA LEU A 252 -9.06 -16.05 -3.21
C LEU A 252 -10.52 -15.91 -3.60
N ASP A 253 -11.26 -16.97 -3.44
CA ASP A 253 -12.70 -16.91 -3.19
C ASP A 253 -12.91 -16.21 -1.82
N ILE A 254 -12.19 -15.06 -1.62
CA ILE A 254 -12.16 -14.26 -0.38
C ILE A 254 -13.57 -13.78 -0.05
N THR A 255 -14.44 -13.81 -1.04
CA THR A 255 -15.80 -13.28 -0.94
C THR A 255 -16.83 -14.32 -0.55
N THR A 256 -16.48 -15.60 -0.61
CA THR A 256 -17.49 -16.62 -0.42
C THR A 256 -17.09 -17.61 0.67
N ASP A 257 -17.49 -17.32 1.90
CA ASP A 257 -17.97 -18.38 2.76
C ASP A 257 -19.21 -18.99 2.06
N ARG A 258 -18.96 -19.80 1.01
CA ARG A 258 -20.00 -20.48 0.24
C ARG A 258 -20.88 -21.40 1.09
N LYS A 259 -20.53 -21.56 2.38
CA LYS A 259 -21.23 -22.41 3.35
C LYS A 259 -22.12 -21.66 4.33
N THR A 260 -22.03 -20.33 4.39
CA THR A 260 -22.93 -19.54 5.23
C THR A 260 -23.79 -18.66 4.34
N ASP A 261 -25.12 -18.84 4.42
CA ASP A 261 -26.16 -17.99 3.80
C ASP A 261 -26.13 -16.53 4.31
N ASP A 262 -25.02 -16.09 4.89
CA ASP A 262 -24.88 -14.80 5.50
C ASP A 262 -24.69 -13.74 4.41
N LYS A 263 -25.74 -12.95 4.18
CA LYS A 263 -25.77 -11.82 3.23
C LYS A 263 -24.65 -10.78 3.47
N GLN A 264 -23.88 -10.91 4.56
CA GLN A 264 -22.75 -10.06 4.90
C GLN A 264 -21.46 -10.39 4.13
N SER A 265 -21.30 -11.61 3.61
CA SER A 265 -20.09 -12.00 2.87
C SER A 265 -19.94 -11.26 1.53
N LYS A 266 -21.05 -10.79 0.95
CA LYS A 266 -21.04 -10.00 -0.30
C LYS A 266 -20.43 -8.60 -0.16
N ASN A 267 -20.32 -8.06 1.07
CA ASN A 267 -19.75 -6.74 1.33
C ASN A 267 -18.22 -6.75 1.55
N ASN A 268 -17.60 -7.91 1.56
CA ASN A 268 -16.16 -8.06 1.85
C ASN A 268 -15.28 -8.23 0.59
N ALA A 269 -15.81 -7.89 -0.58
CA ALA A 269 -15.01 -7.90 -1.81
C ALA A 269 -13.83 -6.93 -1.68
N PRO A 270 -12.60 -7.34 -2.06
CA PRO A 270 -11.46 -6.45 -2.01
C PRO A 270 -11.69 -5.16 -2.81
N ILE A 271 -11.40 -4.04 -2.18
CA ILE A 271 -11.42 -2.75 -2.84
C ILE A 271 -10.11 -2.61 -3.61
N VAL A 272 -10.19 -2.30 -4.89
CA VAL A 272 -9.01 -2.13 -5.75
C VAL A 272 -8.73 -0.64 -5.90
N LEU A 273 -7.51 -0.22 -5.58
CA LEU A 273 -7.01 1.10 -5.93
C LEU A 273 -6.59 1.09 -7.40
N PRO A 274 -7.34 1.76 -8.30
CA PRO A 274 -7.02 1.74 -9.72
C PRO A 274 -5.75 2.52 -10.03
N SER A 275 -5.06 2.13 -11.10
CA SER A 275 -4.00 2.95 -11.72
C SER A 275 -4.64 4.12 -12.46
N LEU A 276 -3.89 5.20 -12.66
CA LEU A 276 -4.35 6.34 -13.45
C LEU A 276 -4.33 5.94 -14.94
N SER A 277 -5.47 6.02 -15.64
CA SER A 277 -5.55 5.71 -17.06
C SER A 277 -5.20 6.94 -17.89
N LEU A 278 -4.04 6.94 -18.53
CA LEU A 278 -3.58 8.08 -19.33
C LEU A 278 -4.11 8.09 -20.76
N CYS A 279 -4.45 6.93 -21.29
CA CYS A 279 -4.95 6.77 -22.65
C CYS A 279 -6.41 6.30 -22.62
N ASP A 280 -7.21 6.81 -23.54
CA ASP A 280 -8.53 6.28 -23.86
C ASP A 280 -8.41 5.06 -24.79
N ARG A 281 -9.50 4.28 -24.95
CA ARG A 281 -9.52 3.09 -25.83
C ARG A 281 -9.15 3.43 -27.28
N ASP A 282 -9.54 4.60 -27.75
CA ASP A 282 -9.25 5.12 -29.09
C ASP A 282 -7.82 5.66 -29.23
N LYS A 283 -6.95 5.38 -28.25
CA LYS A 283 -5.56 5.84 -28.19
C LYS A 283 -5.39 7.37 -28.09
N GLY A 284 -6.47 8.08 -27.78
CA GLY A 284 -6.44 9.49 -27.36
C GLY A 284 -5.80 9.64 -26.00
N ILE A 285 -5.19 10.78 -25.74
CA ILE A 285 -4.63 11.10 -24.43
C ILE A 285 -5.72 11.77 -23.59
N ASN A 286 -5.96 11.23 -22.42
CA ASN A 286 -6.84 11.86 -21.44
C ASN A 286 -6.14 13.10 -20.86
N SER A 287 -6.62 14.27 -21.28
CA SER A 287 -6.03 15.56 -20.91
C SER A 287 -6.14 15.87 -19.41
N GLU A 288 -7.22 15.42 -18.74
CA GLU A 288 -7.40 15.62 -17.31
C GLU A 288 -6.38 14.80 -16.53
N ASN A 289 -6.19 13.54 -16.89
CA ASN A 289 -5.22 12.66 -16.26
C ASN A 289 -3.78 13.08 -16.54
N LEU A 290 -3.52 13.61 -17.76
CA LEU A 290 -2.21 14.21 -18.06
C LEU A 290 -1.95 15.41 -17.14
N ASN A 291 -2.95 16.25 -16.91
CA ASN A 291 -2.80 17.39 -15.99
C ASN A 291 -2.56 16.96 -14.54
N LEU A 292 -3.23 15.89 -14.07
CA LEU A 292 -2.95 15.32 -12.76
C LEU A 292 -1.49 14.84 -12.63
N LEU A 293 -0.94 14.19 -13.65
CA LEU A 293 0.47 13.76 -13.66
C LEU A 293 1.44 14.95 -13.67
N ARG A 294 1.15 16.01 -14.44
CA ARG A 294 1.92 17.26 -14.37
C ARG A 294 1.95 17.81 -12.95
N GLN A 295 0.79 17.86 -12.28
CA GLN A 295 0.70 18.33 -10.91
C GLN A 295 1.51 17.45 -9.93
N VAL A 296 1.50 16.13 -10.10
CA VAL A 296 2.34 15.22 -9.30
C VAL A 296 3.84 15.54 -9.45
N VAL A 297 4.32 15.73 -10.68
CA VAL A 297 5.71 16.09 -10.93
C VAL A 297 6.05 17.45 -10.31
N LEU A 298 5.21 18.44 -10.56
CA LEU A 298 5.43 19.81 -10.09
C LEU A 298 5.31 19.94 -8.58
N ALA A 299 4.42 19.19 -7.93
CA ALA A 299 4.35 19.13 -6.48
C ALA A 299 5.65 18.61 -5.85
N ARG A 300 6.33 17.66 -6.50
CA ARG A 300 7.61 17.14 -6.05
C ARG A 300 8.78 18.10 -6.25
N MET A 301 8.75 18.87 -7.34
CA MET A 301 9.81 19.82 -7.68
C MET A 301 9.62 21.19 -7.04
N LEU A 302 8.40 21.61 -6.80
CA LEU A 302 8.01 22.95 -6.36
C LEU A 302 7.01 22.87 -5.18
N PRO A 303 7.34 22.19 -4.06
CA PRO A 303 6.41 22.02 -2.94
C PRO A 303 6.02 23.34 -2.27
N GLN A 304 6.89 24.35 -2.32
CA GLN A 304 6.69 25.67 -1.74
C GLN A 304 5.78 26.59 -2.59
N VAL A 305 5.43 26.14 -3.81
CA VAL A 305 4.57 26.92 -4.72
C VAL A 305 3.14 26.45 -4.58
N GLU A 306 2.21 27.39 -4.51
CA GLU A 306 0.78 27.09 -4.48
C GLU A 306 0.37 26.26 -5.73
N PRO A 307 -0.48 25.24 -5.58
CA PRO A 307 -0.83 24.30 -6.65
C PRO A 307 -1.28 24.98 -7.94
N GLU A 308 -2.02 26.11 -7.82
CA GLU A 308 -2.60 26.87 -8.93
C GLU A 308 -1.52 27.54 -9.79
N HIS A 309 -0.39 27.91 -9.20
CA HIS A 309 0.69 28.60 -9.87
C HIS A 309 1.85 27.69 -10.32
N ARG A 310 1.83 26.41 -9.95
CA ARG A 310 2.92 25.49 -10.30
C ARG A 310 3.13 25.32 -11.80
N LEU A 311 2.04 25.25 -12.56
CA LEU A 311 2.11 25.08 -14.03
C LEU A 311 2.61 26.36 -14.71
N GLU A 312 2.22 27.53 -14.22
CA GLU A 312 2.69 28.82 -14.74
C GLU A 312 4.20 28.96 -14.62
N GLN A 313 4.78 28.48 -13.51
CA GLN A 313 6.23 28.52 -13.28
C GLN A 313 7.05 27.61 -14.23
N VAL A 314 6.42 26.66 -14.92
CA VAL A 314 7.09 25.88 -15.96
C VAL A 314 7.20 26.70 -17.25
N ILE A 315 6.15 27.48 -17.56
CA ILE A 315 6.00 28.19 -18.83
C ILE A 315 6.63 29.59 -18.76
N GLU A 316 6.38 30.30 -17.66
CA GLU A 316 6.85 31.67 -17.46
C GLU A 316 8.05 31.74 -16.51
N GLN A 317 9.08 32.44 -16.92
CA GLN A 317 10.24 32.71 -16.08
C GLN A 317 9.85 33.82 -15.08
N ILE A 318 9.37 33.42 -13.89
CA ILE A 318 9.20 34.37 -12.79
C ILE A 318 10.60 34.88 -12.40
N ALA A 319 10.77 36.19 -12.35
CA ALA A 319 12.06 36.83 -12.15
C ALA A 319 12.82 36.23 -10.94
N GLY A 320 13.99 35.65 -11.21
CA GLY A 320 14.89 35.09 -10.20
C GLY A 320 14.71 33.61 -9.87
N GLN A 321 13.77 32.88 -10.48
CA GLN A 321 13.61 31.44 -10.27
C GLN A 321 14.09 30.61 -11.48
N ILE A 322 14.67 29.45 -11.21
CA ILE A 322 15.12 28.51 -12.25
C ILE A 322 13.89 27.73 -12.72
N LYS A 323 13.69 27.66 -14.04
CA LYS A 323 12.67 26.82 -14.66
C LYS A 323 12.90 25.34 -14.30
N SER A 324 11.82 24.60 -14.05
CA SER A 324 11.89 23.16 -13.81
C SER A 324 12.15 22.37 -15.11
N PHE A 325 11.55 22.81 -16.22
CA PHE A 325 11.68 22.23 -17.55
C PHE A 325 12.01 23.32 -18.59
N ASP A 326 12.67 22.94 -19.67
CA ASP A 326 12.97 23.86 -20.78
C ASP A 326 11.67 24.33 -21.46
N ARG A 327 10.69 23.43 -21.59
CA ARG A 327 9.38 23.67 -22.20
C ARG A 327 8.30 22.71 -21.64
N LEU A 328 7.03 23.04 -21.88
CA LEU A 328 5.89 22.23 -21.45
C LEU A 328 5.86 20.86 -22.13
N GLU A 329 6.27 20.78 -23.39
CA GLU A 329 6.30 19.54 -24.16
C GLU A 329 7.25 18.50 -23.54
N THR A 330 8.34 18.93 -22.88
CA THR A 330 9.25 18.03 -22.15
C THR A 330 8.58 17.42 -20.93
N LEU A 331 7.84 18.22 -20.15
CA LEU A 331 7.03 17.72 -19.04
C LEU A 331 5.93 16.77 -19.54
N ASP A 332 5.28 17.11 -20.65
CA ASP A 332 4.25 16.27 -21.26
C ASP A 332 4.79 14.92 -21.71
N LEU A 333 5.95 14.93 -22.36
CA LEU A 333 6.61 13.70 -22.80
C LEU A 333 6.98 12.82 -21.59
N LEU A 334 7.51 13.40 -20.53
CA LEU A 334 7.80 12.69 -19.28
C LEU A 334 6.54 12.01 -18.72
N CYS A 335 5.44 12.78 -18.60
CA CYS A 335 4.17 12.28 -18.11
C CYS A 335 3.60 11.16 -18.99
N ARG A 336 3.59 11.35 -20.31
CA ARG A 336 3.08 10.37 -21.28
C ARG A 336 3.89 9.07 -21.26
N SER A 337 5.21 9.18 -21.13
CA SER A 337 6.12 8.02 -21.10
C SER A 337 5.92 7.14 -19.88
N SER A 338 5.26 7.64 -18.83
CA SER A 338 4.92 6.85 -17.63
C SER A 338 3.71 5.92 -17.80
N TYR A 339 2.88 6.12 -18.82
CA TYR A 339 1.61 5.41 -19.03
C TYR A 339 0.65 5.49 -17.82
N GLY A 340 0.80 6.48 -16.95
CA GLY A 340 0.03 6.64 -15.71
C GLY A 340 0.58 5.86 -14.51
N ASP A 341 1.71 5.17 -14.64
CA ASP A 341 2.41 4.51 -13.54
C ASP A 341 3.24 5.54 -12.76
N LEU A 342 2.78 5.90 -11.55
CA LEU A 342 3.40 6.94 -10.73
C LEU A 342 4.85 6.61 -10.32
N PRO A 343 5.18 5.39 -9.86
CA PRO A 343 6.57 5.04 -9.55
C PRO A 343 7.48 5.14 -10.76
N TYR A 344 6.95 4.82 -11.94
CA TYR A 344 7.71 4.92 -13.18
C TYR A 344 7.92 6.37 -13.59
N LEU A 345 6.89 7.22 -13.48
CA LEU A 345 6.99 8.66 -13.67
C LEU A 345 8.11 9.26 -12.82
N LEU A 346 8.08 8.96 -11.50
CA LEU A 346 9.09 9.47 -10.58
C LEU A 346 10.49 8.88 -10.84
N SER A 347 10.58 7.63 -11.29
CA SER A 347 11.87 7.04 -11.69
C SER A 347 12.48 7.73 -12.90
N LEU A 348 11.67 8.08 -13.90
CA LEU A 348 12.11 8.82 -15.08
C LEU A 348 12.54 10.24 -14.70
N LEU A 349 11.74 10.94 -13.89
CA LEU A 349 12.07 12.25 -13.36
C LEU A 349 13.41 12.24 -12.61
N TYR A 350 13.56 11.30 -11.68
CA TYR A 350 14.78 11.14 -10.91
C TYR A 350 16.00 10.83 -11.80
N GLY A 351 15.80 9.99 -12.84
CA GLY A 351 16.83 9.69 -13.84
C GLY A 351 17.30 10.92 -14.63
N CYS A 352 16.41 11.87 -14.89
CA CYS A 352 16.78 13.17 -15.50
C CYS A 352 17.59 14.02 -14.52
N LEU A 353 17.12 14.15 -13.28
CA LEU A 353 17.79 14.95 -12.24
C LEU A 353 19.19 14.43 -11.87
N GLN A 354 19.44 13.13 -12.03
CA GLN A 354 20.77 12.54 -11.84
C GLN A 354 21.77 12.90 -12.96
N ARG A 355 21.27 13.33 -14.12
CA ARG A 355 22.11 13.62 -15.29
C ARG A 355 22.34 15.10 -15.54
N GLN A 356 21.38 15.91 -15.16
CA GLN A 356 21.38 17.34 -15.48
C GLN A 356 20.80 18.15 -14.32
N GLU A 357 21.37 19.34 -14.12
CA GLU A 357 20.76 20.38 -13.31
C GLU A 357 19.55 20.99 -14.02
N LEU A 358 18.70 21.69 -13.29
CA LEU A 358 17.53 22.35 -13.85
C LEU A 358 17.94 23.49 -14.82
N PRO A 359 17.18 23.68 -15.89
CA PRO A 359 15.93 23.01 -16.29
C PRO A 359 16.18 21.65 -16.96
N ILE A 360 15.27 20.68 -16.76
CA ILE A 360 15.30 19.43 -17.52
C ILE A 360 14.93 19.73 -18.97
N ASP A 361 15.78 19.34 -19.91
CA ASP A 361 15.58 19.52 -21.34
C ASP A 361 15.13 18.22 -22.04
N LEU A 362 14.64 18.38 -23.27
CA LEU A 362 14.13 17.28 -24.08
C LEU A 362 15.23 16.25 -24.41
N GLU A 363 16.48 16.69 -24.58
CA GLU A 363 17.60 15.81 -24.95
C GLU A 363 17.92 14.85 -23.79
N THR A 364 18.06 15.37 -22.58
CA THR A 364 18.27 14.56 -21.35
C THR A 364 17.13 13.59 -21.12
N LEU A 365 15.87 14.02 -21.26
CA LEU A 365 14.74 13.12 -21.13
C LEU A 365 14.78 12.00 -22.19
N ASN A 366 15.08 12.30 -23.44
CA ASN A 366 15.19 11.26 -24.47
C ASN A 366 16.31 10.27 -24.20
N GLN A 367 17.46 10.70 -23.67
CA GLN A 367 18.54 9.81 -23.27
C GLN A 367 18.08 8.86 -22.14
N VAL A 368 17.37 9.38 -21.13
CA VAL A 368 16.81 8.56 -20.03
C VAL A 368 15.83 7.54 -20.59
N LEU A 369 14.92 7.94 -21.44
CA LEU A 369 13.91 7.07 -22.06
C LEU A 369 14.55 5.97 -22.94
N GLN A 370 15.59 6.29 -23.72
CA GLN A 370 16.30 5.34 -24.55
C GLN A 370 17.01 4.27 -23.72
N ILE A 371 17.69 4.68 -22.64
CA ILE A 371 18.38 3.75 -21.76
C ILE A 371 17.38 2.82 -21.06
N ASP A 372 16.31 3.38 -20.50
CA ASP A 372 15.28 2.62 -19.82
C ASP A 372 14.59 1.64 -20.79
N TYR A 373 14.26 2.08 -22.01
CA TYR A 373 13.71 1.23 -23.06
C TYR A 373 14.64 0.07 -23.40
N ALA A 374 15.94 0.35 -23.63
CA ALA A 374 16.93 -0.67 -23.96
C ALA A 374 17.10 -1.71 -22.84
N VAL A 375 17.15 -1.26 -21.59
CA VAL A 375 17.23 -2.16 -20.42
C VAL A 375 16.00 -3.07 -20.36
N ARG A 376 14.79 -2.53 -20.49
CA ARG A 376 13.57 -3.35 -20.45
C ARG A 376 13.47 -4.28 -21.65
N LEU A 377 13.83 -3.82 -22.84
CA LEU A 377 13.84 -4.64 -24.06
C LEU A 377 14.77 -5.85 -23.91
N SER A 378 15.94 -5.69 -23.30
CA SER A 378 16.89 -6.78 -23.06
C SER A 378 16.38 -7.87 -22.11
N THR A 379 15.36 -7.58 -21.31
CA THR A 379 14.75 -8.54 -20.35
C THR A 379 13.56 -9.29 -20.93
N ILE A 380 13.08 -8.94 -22.14
CA ILE A 380 11.91 -9.58 -22.75
C ILE A 380 12.27 -10.92 -23.34
N THR A 381 11.62 -11.98 -22.86
CA THR A 381 11.71 -13.34 -23.37
C THR A 381 10.69 -13.57 -24.50
N GLU A 382 10.84 -14.68 -25.25
CA GLU A 382 9.85 -15.05 -26.26
C GLU A 382 8.48 -15.38 -25.64
N SER A 383 8.46 -15.99 -24.47
CA SER A 383 7.23 -16.19 -23.70
C SER A 383 6.54 -14.86 -23.34
N ASP A 384 7.32 -13.87 -22.92
CA ASP A 384 6.77 -12.52 -22.66
C ASP A 384 6.13 -11.88 -23.90
N ARG A 385 6.74 -12.06 -25.08
CA ARG A 385 6.19 -11.55 -26.35
C ARG A 385 4.84 -12.16 -26.68
N GLN A 386 4.72 -13.48 -26.50
CA GLN A 386 3.46 -14.20 -26.72
C GLN A 386 2.37 -13.75 -25.74
N SER A 387 2.73 -13.61 -24.44
CA SER A 387 1.80 -13.13 -23.41
C SER A 387 1.39 -11.68 -23.67
N LEU A 388 2.31 -10.79 -24.09
CA LEU A 388 2.00 -9.42 -24.49
C LEU A 388 1.01 -9.37 -25.66
N GLN A 389 1.24 -10.17 -26.71
CA GLN A 389 0.30 -10.26 -27.85
C GLN A 389 -1.08 -10.70 -27.42
N LYS A 390 -1.18 -11.74 -26.59
CA LYS A 390 -2.47 -12.23 -26.06
C LYS A 390 -3.21 -11.13 -25.28
N CYS A 391 -2.51 -10.42 -24.38
CA CYS A 391 -3.11 -9.35 -23.57
C CYS A 391 -3.60 -8.18 -24.41
N LEU A 392 -2.85 -7.82 -25.48
CA LEU A 392 -3.21 -6.69 -26.34
C LEU A 392 -4.33 -7.02 -27.32
N SER A 393 -4.44 -8.27 -27.77
CA SER A 393 -5.45 -8.69 -28.75
C SER A 393 -6.82 -8.97 -28.15
N ASN A 394 -6.89 -9.44 -26.90
CA ASN A 394 -8.13 -9.85 -26.25
C ASN A 394 -8.16 -9.48 -24.77
N PRO A 395 -8.43 -8.24 -24.40
CA PRO A 395 -8.47 -7.78 -23.00
C PRO A 395 -9.59 -8.47 -22.19
N ASP A 396 -10.68 -8.91 -22.84
CA ASP A 396 -11.83 -9.53 -22.15
C ASP A 396 -11.60 -11.02 -21.79
N THR A 397 -10.58 -11.67 -22.33
CA THR A 397 -10.28 -13.10 -22.05
C THR A 397 -9.44 -13.32 -20.78
N LEU A 398 -9.18 -12.27 -20.00
CA LEU A 398 -8.40 -12.31 -18.75
C LEU A 398 -9.07 -13.07 -17.59
N THR A 399 -10.11 -13.86 -17.88
CA THR A 399 -10.79 -14.71 -16.88
C THR A 399 -10.02 -15.99 -16.51
N SER A 400 -8.96 -16.35 -17.26
CA SER A 400 -8.12 -17.49 -16.91
C SER A 400 -7.01 -17.11 -15.93
N HIS A 401 -6.79 -17.94 -14.92
CA HIS A 401 -5.75 -17.75 -13.90
C HIS A 401 -4.34 -17.55 -14.49
N GLU A 402 -3.99 -18.27 -15.55
CA GLU A 402 -2.68 -18.19 -16.19
C GLU A 402 -2.42 -16.82 -16.82
N LEU A 403 -3.39 -16.29 -17.57
CA LEU A 403 -3.26 -14.99 -18.21
C LEU A 403 -3.17 -13.86 -17.18
N MET A 404 -3.84 -13.98 -16.05
CA MET A 404 -3.77 -12.99 -14.99
C MET A 404 -2.40 -12.94 -14.31
N PHE A 405 -1.74 -14.11 -14.18
CA PHE A 405 -0.37 -14.16 -13.69
C PHE A 405 0.60 -13.45 -14.65
N ASP A 406 0.46 -13.69 -15.96
CA ASP A 406 1.26 -13.02 -16.99
C ASP A 406 1.06 -11.50 -16.96
N VAL A 407 -0.18 -11.02 -16.90
CA VAL A 407 -0.50 -9.59 -16.80
C VAL A 407 0.20 -8.94 -15.61
N ILE A 408 0.14 -9.56 -14.45
CA ILE A 408 0.76 -9.01 -13.24
C ILE A 408 2.28 -8.99 -13.36
N ASN A 409 2.89 -10.06 -13.88
CA ASN A 409 4.33 -10.14 -14.07
C ASN A 409 4.82 -9.10 -15.09
N LEU A 410 4.15 -9.00 -16.23
CA LEU A 410 4.48 -8.01 -17.27
C LEU A 410 4.26 -6.57 -16.78
N SER A 411 3.19 -6.31 -16.04
CA SER A 411 2.94 -4.99 -15.46
C SER A 411 3.97 -4.62 -14.40
N ARG A 412 4.39 -5.56 -13.55
CA ARG A 412 5.45 -5.34 -12.55
C ARG A 412 6.78 -4.98 -13.20
N ARG A 413 7.08 -5.54 -14.37
CA ARG A 413 8.27 -5.24 -15.18
C ARG A 413 8.07 -4.04 -16.09
N ARG A 414 6.90 -3.37 -16.03
CA ARG A 414 6.52 -2.22 -16.87
C ARG A 414 6.60 -2.51 -18.37
N LEU A 415 6.32 -3.74 -18.74
CA LEU A 415 6.20 -4.20 -20.12
C LEU A 415 4.77 -4.06 -20.63
N LEU A 416 3.81 -4.07 -19.72
CA LEU A 416 2.38 -3.95 -19.99
C LEU A 416 1.76 -2.94 -19.01
N PHE A 417 0.95 -2.04 -19.52
CA PHE A 417 0.23 -1.04 -18.74
C PHE A 417 -1.26 -1.28 -18.86
N LYS A 418 -1.94 -1.35 -17.70
CA LYS A 418 -3.37 -1.59 -17.59
C LYS A 418 -4.10 -0.26 -17.50
N HIS A 419 -5.11 -0.10 -18.34
CA HIS A 419 -6.02 1.03 -18.35
C HIS A 419 -7.45 0.54 -18.03
N HIS A 420 -8.34 1.46 -17.65
CA HIS A 420 -9.73 1.13 -17.40
C HIS A 420 -10.64 2.33 -17.67
N ASP A 421 -11.90 2.04 -18.01
CA ASP A 421 -13.00 2.98 -18.11
C ASP A 421 -14.30 2.30 -17.62
N ALA A 422 -15.44 2.95 -17.87
CA ALA A 422 -16.76 2.40 -17.56
C ALA A 422 -17.09 1.12 -18.34
N GLN A 423 -16.42 0.85 -19.44
CA GLN A 423 -16.64 -0.32 -20.32
C GLN A 423 -15.76 -1.52 -19.96
N GLY A 424 -14.76 -1.33 -19.09
CA GLY A 424 -13.85 -2.39 -18.64
C GLY A 424 -12.36 -2.03 -18.76
N TYR A 425 -11.53 -3.05 -18.95
CA TYR A 425 -10.07 -2.90 -18.98
C TYR A 425 -9.53 -3.05 -20.39
N TRP A 426 -8.39 -2.37 -20.65
CA TRP A 426 -7.56 -2.64 -21.82
C TRP A 426 -6.09 -2.45 -21.45
N PHE A 427 -5.20 -2.78 -22.39
CA PHE A 427 -3.76 -2.75 -22.15
C PHE A 427 -3.03 -2.00 -23.24
N SER A 428 -1.88 -1.43 -22.88
CA SER A 428 -0.90 -0.88 -23.80
C SER A 428 0.51 -1.37 -23.48
N SER A 429 1.38 -1.39 -24.49
CA SER A 429 2.79 -1.75 -24.32
C SER A 429 3.64 -0.93 -25.30
N PRO A 430 4.78 -0.39 -24.87
CA PRO A 430 5.73 0.27 -25.77
C PRO A 430 6.52 -0.74 -26.63
N PHE A 431 6.46 -2.04 -26.33
CA PHE A 431 7.29 -3.07 -26.96
C PHE A 431 6.59 -3.87 -28.06
N VAL A 432 5.26 -3.75 -28.15
CA VAL A 432 4.43 -4.41 -29.17
C VAL A 432 3.48 -3.37 -29.72
N LYS A 433 3.52 -3.18 -31.04
CA LYS A 433 2.50 -2.34 -31.69
C LYS A 433 1.16 -3.05 -31.54
N SER A 434 0.16 -2.37 -30.99
CA SER A 434 -1.22 -2.82 -31.07
C SER A 434 -1.59 -2.96 -32.54
N ALA A 435 -2.09 -4.13 -32.92
CA ALA A 435 -2.57 -4.42 -34.27
C ALA A 435 -3.72 -3.49 -34.65
#